data_aa4d715a3c77ac5da906deff0b116a4f
#
_entry.id   aa4d715a3c77ac5da906deff0b116a4f
#
_cell.length_a   1.000
_cell.length_b   1.000
_cell.length_c   1.000
_cell.angle_alpha   90.00
_cell.angle_beta   90.00
_cell.angle_gamma   90.00
#
_symmetry.space_group_name_H-M   'P 1'
#
loop_
_entity.id
_entity.type
_entity.pdbx_description
1 polymer ?
#
loop_
_entity_poly.entity_id
_entity_poly.type
_entity_poly.pdbx_seq_one_letter_code
_entity_poly.pdbx_strand_id
1 'polypeptide(L)'
;MKKATQRAGLGGIMAAVGCGIVAMYGPATANADTVLMVGGADVQAFPGAQNGVYMPAILGGYLCKGDSGNQCLVAPFSGAAGVLTPNNPQPLDASVASAADQLAEQIKQTPGPKIIVGYSAGSSVVEEAAERLSRDPNGPSADELSLITVGPINDGLSQMVPPGTYLQSIGYTVRQPAQTKYPKTVVTDRYDG
;
A
#
# COMPACT_ATOMS: atom_id res chain seq x y z
N MET A 1 -47.10 -25.83 -25.03
CA MET A 1 -46.45 -24.51 -25.04
C MET A 1 -46.89 -23.74 -23.79
N LYS A 2 -46.10 -23.66 -22.74
CA LYS A 2 -46.38 -22.86 -21.54
C LYS A 2 -45.25 -21.84 -21.37
N LYS A 3 -45.57 -20.54 -21.49
CA LYS A 3 -44.63 -19.43 -21.23
C LYS A 3 -44.45 -19.25 -19.71
N ALA A 4 -43.22 -19.28 -19.24
CA ALA A 4 -42.88 -18.93 -17.90
C ALA A 4 -42.60 -17.41 -17.83
N THR A 5 -43.35 -16.71 -16.98
CA THR A 5 -43.21 -15.29 -16.71
C THR A 5 -42.30 -15.14 -15.50
N GLN A 6 -41.14 -14.51 -15.68
CA GLN A 6 -40.20 -14.20 -14.63
C GLN A 6 -40.62 -12.87 -13.97
N ARG A 7 -41.02 -12.92 -12.70
CA ARG A 7 -41.30 -11.74 -11.87
C ARG A 7 -39.98 -11.21 -11.26
N ALA A 8 -39.68 -9.98 -11.57
CA ALA A 8 -38.63 -9.22 -10.86
C ALA A 8 -39.16 -8.83 -9.47
N GLY A 9 -38.44 -9.28 -8.43
CA GLY A 9 -38.70 -8.87 -7.06
C GLY A 9 -37.92 -7.58 -6.74
N LEU A 10 -38.66 -6.50 -6.42
CA LEU A 10 -38.13 -5.31 -5.76
C LEU A 10 -37.82 -5.68 -4.31
N GLY A 11 -36.55 -5.76 -3.94
CA GLY A 11 -36.10 -5.88 -2.56
C GLY A 11 -35.70 -4.51 -2.03
N GLY A 12 -36.29 -4.11 -0.92
CA GLY A 12 -36.24 -2.79 -0.32
C GLY A 12 -34.86 -2.37 0.18
N ILE A 13 -34.62 -1.07 0.08
CA ILE A 13 -33.51 -0.33 0.63
C ILE A 13 -33.73 -0.19 2.15
N MET A 14 -32.92 -0.82 2.97
CA MET A 14 -32.76 -0.45 4.38
C MET A 14 -31.54 0.45 4.52
N ALA A 15 -31.80 1.73 4.82
CA ALA A 15 -30.77 2.68 5.19
C ALA A 15 -30.34 2.42 6.63
N ALA A 16 -29.13 1.91 6.85
CA ALA A 16 -28.44 1.92 8.13
C ALA A 16 -27.47 3.08 8.13
N VAL A 17 -27.77 4.12 8.92
CA VAL A 17 -26.86 5.21 9.25
C VAL A 17 -25.88 4.67 10.29
N GLY A 18 -24.63 4.51 9.91
CA GLY A 18 -23.55 4.09 10.80
C GLY A 18 -22.21 4.43 10.16
N CYS A 19 -21.52 5.37 10.78
CA CYS A 19 -20.10 5.75 10.74
C CYS A 19 -19.35 5.46 9.42
N GLY A 20 -19.12 6.53 8.65
CA GLY A 20 -18.72 6.44 7.26
C GLY A 20 -17.28 6.02 7.04
N ILE A 21 -17.15 4.86 6.43
CA ILE A 21 -16.06 4.58 5.49
C ILE A 21 -16.74 4.57 4.12
N VAL A 22 -16.60 5.65 3.36
CA VAL A 22 -17.02 5.65 1.96
C VAL A 22 -15.89 5.04 1.14
N ALA A 23 -15.84 3.72 1.09
CA ALA A 23 -15.08 3.02 0.08
C ALA A 23 -15.91 3.05 -1.22
N MET A 24 -15.57 3.94 -2.13
CA MET A 24 -16.10 3.85 -3.51
C MET A 24 -15.34 2.71 -4.22
N TYR A 25 -15.84 1.49 -4.07
CA TYR A 25 -15.46 0.39 -4.94
C TYR A 25 -16.43 0.37 -6.13
N GLY A 26 -15.89 0.56 -7.34
CA GLY A 26 -16.56 0.15 -8.55
C GLY A 26 -16.83 -1.38 -8.53
N PRO A 27 -17.68 -1.91 -9.42
CA PRO A 27 -18.00 -3.33 -9.42
C PRO A 27 -16.72 -4.15 -9.58
N ALA A 28 -16.41 -4.96 -8.55
CA ALA A 28 -15.31 -5.91 -8.61
C ALA A 28 -15.60 -6.90 -9.74
N THR A 29 -14.82 -6.81 -10.82
CA THR A 29 -14.72 -7.89 -11.79
C THR A 29 -14.05 -9.07 -11.08
N ALA A 30 -14.58 -10.27 -11.26
CA ALA A 30 -14.22 -11.50 -10.54
C ALA A 30 -12.83 -12.07 -10.95
N ASN A 31 -11.83 -11.22 -11.09
CA ASN A 31 -10.44 -11.64 -11.26
C ASN A 31 -9.72 -11.37 -9.93
N ALA A 32 -9.11 -12.42 -9.39
CA ALA A 32 -8.28 -12.30 -8.20
C ALA A 32 -7.12 -11.32 -8.48
N ASP A 33 -7.03 -10.27 -7.68
CA ASP A 33 -5.95 -9.30 -7.80
C ASP A 33 -4.68 -9.83 -7.12
N THR A 34 -3.52 -9.47 -7.67
CA THR A 34 -2.27 -9.71 -6.94
C THR A 34 -2.03 -8.55 -5.99
N VAL A 35 -1.86 -8.87 -4.70
CA VAL A 35 -1.55 -7.89 -3.66
C VAL A 35 -0.07 -7.99 -3.31
N LEU A 36 0.71 -6.97 -3.60
CA LEU A 36 2.12 -6.85 -3.24
C LEU A 36 2.23 -5.98 -1.99
N MET A 37 2.83 -6.51 -0.93
CA MET A 37 2.88 -5.86 0.37
C MET A 37 4.30 -5.54 0.78
N VAL A 38 4.54 -4.32 1.26
CA VAL A 38 5.82 -3.83 1.76
C VAL A 38 5.68 -3.49 3.23
N GLY A 39 6.47 -4.14 4.08
CA GLY A 39 6.45 -3.93 5.53
C GLY A 39 7.11 -2.61 5.96
N GLY A 40 7.12 -2.37 7.26
CA GLY A 40 7.72 -1.18 7.87
C GLY A 40 9.24 -1.30 8.09
N ALA A 41 9.82 -0.33 8.77
CA ALA A 41 11.22 -0.40 9.21
C ALA A 41 11.41 -1.51 10.27
N ASP A 42 12.58 -2.19 10.24
CA ASP A 42 12.94 -3.26 11.17
C ASP A 42 13.43 -2.69 12.50
N VAL A 43 12.59 -1.90 13.14
CA VAL A 43 12.94 -1.30 14.43
C VAL A 43 12.92 -2.35 15.54
N GLN A 44 13.81 -2.19 16.52
CA GLN A 44 13.96 -3.13 17.63
C GLN A 44 12.66 -3.35 18.42
N ALA A 45 11.77 -2.35 18.48
CA ALA A 45 10.47 -2.44 19.14
C ALA A 45 9.47 -3.34 18.40
N PHE A 46 9.66 -3.54 17.10
CA PHE A 46 8.79 -4.35 16.23
C PHE A 46 9.63 -5.21 15.28
N PRO A 47 10.36 -6.21 15.80
CA PRO A 47 11.25 -7.03 14.98
C PRO A 47 10.45 -7.80 13.93
N GLY A 48 10.99 -7.84 12.71
CA GLY A 48 10.36 -8.54 11.59
C GLY A 48 9.31 -7.73 10.85
N ALA A 49 9.08 -6.45 11.19
CA ALA A 49 8.14 -5.59 10.48
C ALA A 49 8.44 -5.49 8.98
N GLN A 50 9.73 -5.47 8.60
CA GLN A 50 10.18 -5.46 7.20
C GLN A 50 9.86 -6.76 6.45
N ASN A 51 9.82 -7.90 7.14
CA ASN A 51 9.53 -9.21 6.53
C ASN A 51 8.05 -9.40 6.21
N GLY A 52 7.22 -8.42 6.52
CA GLY A 52 5.80 -8.47 6.23
C GLY A 52 5.03 -9.56 6.96
N VAL A 53 5.57 -10.12 8.06
CA VAL A 53 4.89 -11.16 8.86
C VAL A 53 3.50 -10.71 9.27
N TYR A 54 3.33 -9.42 9.54
CA TYR A 54 2.05 -8.82 9.92
C TYR A 54 1.24 -8.31 8.72
N MET A 55 1.85 -8.20 7.53
CA MET A 55 1.23 -7.59 6.36
C MET A 55 -0.05 -8.30 5.91
N PRO A 56 -0.14 -9.64 5.87
CA PRO A 56 -1.40 -10.32 5.54
C PRO A 56 -2.55 -10.02 6.50
N ALA A 57 -2.23 -9.65 7.75
CA ALA A 57 -3.23 -9.28 8.77
C ALA A 57 -3.55 -7.77 8.77
N ILE A 58 -2.78 -6.96 8.06
CA ILE A 58 -3.02 -5.51 7.94
C ILE A 58 -4.44 -5.29 7.39
N LEU A 59 -5.07 -4.20 7.76
CA LEU A 59 -6.48 -3.91 7.41
C LEU A 59 -7.44 -5.04 7.83
N GLY A 60 -7.16 -5.71 8.98
CA GLY A 60 -7.95 -6.84 9.47
C GLY A 60 -7.89 -8.09 8.58
N GLY A 61 -6.88 -8.17 7.72
CA GLY A 61 -6.68 -9.25 6.76
C GLY A 61 -7.65 -9.18 5.56
N TYR A 62 -8.38 -8.10 5.39
CA TYR A 62 -9.41 -7.96 4.35
C TYR A 62 -8.90 -8.30 2.95
N LEU A 63 -7.68 -7.87 2.61
CA LEU A 63 -7.10 -8.11 1.28
C LEU A 63 -6.61 -9.54 1.06
N CYS A 64 -6.27 -10.26 2.14
CA CYS A 64 -5.53 -11.54 2.06
C CYS A 64 -6.27 -12.72 2.68
N LYS A 65 -7.53 -12.54 3.08
CA LYS A 65 -8.36 -13.67 3.53
C LYS A 65 -8.72 -14.56 2.35
N GLY A 66 -8.84 -15.87 2.61
CA GLY A 66 -9.16 -16.87 1.58
C GLY A 66 -10.40 -16.55 0.73
N ASP A 67 -11.34 -15.78 1.28
CA ASP A 67 -12.56 -15.37 0.59
C ASP A 67 -12.34 -14.20 -0.41
N SER A 68 -11.21 -13.49 -0.32
CA SER A 68 -10.89 -12.40 -1.25
C SER A 68 -10.52 -12.91 -2.65
N GLY A 69 -10.04 -14.15 -2.74
CA GLY A 69 -9.49 -14.71 -3.97
C GLY A 69 -8.13 -14.11 -4.36
N ASN A 70 -7.62 -13.12 -3.63
CA ASN A 70 -6.37 -12.41 -3.95
C ASN A 70 -5.13 -13.26 -3.68
N GLN A 71 -4.12 -13.12 -4.53
CA GLN A 71 -2.79 -13.65 -4.28
C GLN A 71 -1.95 -12.58 -3.53
N CYS A 72 -1.65 -12.84 -2.26
CA CYS A 72 -0.85 -11.92 -1.45
C CYS A 72 0.62 -12.34 -1.41
N LEU A 73 1.49 -11.42 -1.80
CA LEU A 73 2.94 -11.59 -1.82
C LEU A 73 3.61 -10.46 -1.03
N VAL A 74 4.63 -10.81 -0.25
CA VAL A 74 5.44 -9.81 0.45
C VAL A 74 6.64 -9.45 -0.43
N ALA A 75 6.76 -8.17 -0.76
CA ALA A 75 7.90 -7.65 -1.50
C ALA A 75 9.10 -7.42 -0.56
N PRO A 76 10.33 -7.68 -1.02
CA PRO A 76 11.52 -7.50 -0.20
C PRO A 76 11.72 -6.03 0.20
N PHE A 77 11.97 -5.81 1.49
CA PHE A 77 12.38 -4.52 2.04
C PHE A 77 13.32 -4.76 3.20
N SER A 78 14.50 -4.14 3.20
CA SER A 78 15.48 -4.34 4.27
C SER A 78 15.02 -3.71 5.60
N GLY A 79 14.14 -2.73 5.54
CA GLY A 79 13.65 -2.01 6.71
C GLY A 79 14.72 -1.19 7.43
N ALA A 80 15.89 -1.01 6.83
CA ALA A 80 16.99 -0.23 7.45
C ALA A 80 16.57 1.24 7.62
N ALA A 81 16.85 1.79 8.82
CA ALA A 81 16.47 3.14 9.21
C ALA A 81 17.50 3.74 10.21
N GLY A 82 18.75 3.79 9.82
CA GLY A 82 19.83 4.40 10.58
C GLY A 82 19.94 3.87 12.02
N VAL A 83 19.93 4.76 13.00
CA VAL A 83 20.09 4.40 14.42
C VAL A 83 18.93 3.58 14.99
N LEU A 84 17.75 3.60 14.34
CA LEU A 84 16.60 2.80 14.79
C LEU A 84 16.78 1.30 14.49
N THR A 85 17.71 0.97 13.58
CA THR A 85 18.00 -0.40 13.15
C THR A 85 19.49 -0.71 13.34
N PRO A 86 19.99 -0.83 14.57
CA PRO A 86 21.42 -0.92 14.86
C PRO A 86 22.10 -2.14 14.23
N ASN A 87 21.36 -3.20 13.95
CA ASN A 87 21.88 -4.39 13.26
C ASN A 87 21.96 -4.20 11.73
N ASN A 88 21.33 -3.15 11.19
CA ASN A 88 21.38 -2.77 9.78
C ASN A 88 21.26 -1.24 9.68
N PRO A 89 22.33 -0.49 9.99
CA PRO A 89 22.27 0.96 10.15
C PRO A 89 22.31 1.75 8.84
N GLN A 90 21.92 1.14 7.73
CA GLN A 90 21.84 1.85 6.44
C GLN A 90 20.82 2.99 6.51
N PRO A 91 21.06 4.09 5.77
CA PRO A 91 20.08 5.16 5.62
C PRO A 91 18.76 4.66 5.07
N LEU A 92 17.66 5.16 5.61
CA LEU A 92 16.33 4.78 5.14
C LEU A 92 16.10 5.18 3.68
N ASP A 93 16.65 6.33 3.22
CA ASP A 93 16.59 6.73 1.81
C ASP A 93 17.18 5.66 0.88
N ALA A 94 18.33 5.10 1.21
CA ALA A 94 18.97 4.05 0.41
C ALA A 94 18.16 2.75 0.42
N SER A 95 17.62 2.39 1.59
CA SER A 95 16.76 1.23 1.78
C SER A 95 15.47 1.34 0.95
N VAL A 96 14.81 2.50 1.03
CA VAL A 96 13.59 2.81 0.25
C VAL A 96 13.87 2.77 -1.24
N ALA A 97 14.93 3.45 -1.71
CA ALA A 97 15.27 3.51 -3.13
C ALA A 97 15.51 2.12 -3.73
N SER A 98 16.30 1.28 -3.03
CA SER A 98 16.58 -0.09 -3.46
C SER A 98 15.33 -0.97 -3.52
N ALA A 99 14.48 -0.88 -2.49
CA ALA A 99 13.24 -1.64 -2.47
C ALA A 99 12.23 -1.16 -3.51
N ALA A 100 12.18 0.15 -3.77
CA ALA A 100 11.31 0.72 -4.80
C ALA A 100 11.70 0.27 -6.21
N ASP A 101 13.01 0.14 -6.52
CA ASP A 101 13.48 -0.44 -7.78
C ASP A 101 12.99 -1.89 -7.95
N GLN A 102 13.18 -2.71 -6.91
CA GLN A 102 12.77 -4.11 -6.93
C GLN A 102 11.25 -4.26 -7.06
N LEU A 103 10.49 -3.45 -6.31
CA LEU A 103 9.04 -3.45 -6.36
C LEU A 103 8.52 -3.03 -7.74
N ALA A 104 9.12 -1.99 -8.37
CA ALA A 104 8.74 -1.54 -9.70
C ALA A 104 8.95 -2.65 -10.75
N GLU A 105 10.07 -3.37 -10.69
CA GLU A 105 10.33 -4.51 -11.57
C GLU A 105 9.34 -5.66 -11.31
N GLN A 106 9.07 -5.97 -10.04
CA GLN A 106 8.10 -7.01 -9.67
C GLN A 106 6.69 -6.67 -10.19
N ILE A 107 6.27 -5.41 -10.08
CA ILE A 107 4.98 -4.93 -10.60
C ILE A 107 4.89 -5.12 -12.11
N LYS A 108 5.94 -4.77 -12.87
CA LYS A 108 5.97 -4.95 -14.33
C LYS A 108 5.91 -6.42 -14.74
N GLN A 109 6.51 -7.30 -13.95
CA GLN A 109 6.52 -8.76 -14.20
C GLN A 109 5.24 -9.47 -13.73
N THR A 110 4.42 -8.81 -12.91
CA THR A 110 3.18 -9.39 -12.39
C THR A 110 2.03 -9.10 -13.36
N PRO A 111 1.40 -10.11 -13.95
CA PRO A 111 0.27 -9.89 -14.86
C PRO A 111 -1.02 -9.47 -14.13
N GLY A 112 -1.90 -8.82 -14.87
CA GLY A 112 -3.25 -8.44 -14.41
C GLY A 112 -3.28 -7.27 -13.42
N PRO A 113 -4.47 -6.96 -12.87
CA PRO A 113 -4.64 -5.90 -11.89
C PRO A 113 -3.90 -6.19 -10.58
N LYS A 114 -3.33 -5.14 -9.99
CA LYS A 114 -2.48 -5.24 -8.80
C LYS A 114 -2.86 -4.18 -7.76
N ILE A 115 -2.78 -4.58 -6.51
CA ILE A 115 -2.86 -3.68 -5.35
C ILE A 115 -1.50 -3.70 -4.68
N ILE A 116 -0.86 -2.55 -4.49
CA ILE A 116 0.36 -2.46 -3.71
C ILE A 116 0.07 -1.80 -2.36
N VAL A 117 0.52 -2.43 -1.29
CA VAL A 117 0.25 -2.00 0.09
C VAL A 117 1.57 -1.70 0.78
N GLY A 118 1.72 -0.49 1.31
CA GLY A 118 2.88 -0.09 2.11
C GLY A 118 2.47 0.26 3.54
N TYR A 119 3.22 -0.24 4.51
CA TYR A 119 3.03 0.10 5.92
C TYR A 119 4.22 0.92 6.44
N SER A 120 3.94 2.04 7.13
CA SER A 120 4.98 2.88 7.75
C SER A 120 6.07 3.25 6.72
N ALA A 121 7.34 2.91 6.95
CA ALA A 121 8.44 3.13 6.01
C ALA A 121 8.21 2.45 4.63
N GLY A 122 7.51 1.33 4.57
CA GLY A 122 7.11 0.68 3.32
C GLY A 122 6.14 1.50 2.48
N SER A 123 5.43 2.46 3.07
CA SER A 123 4.61 3.40 2.31
C SER A 123 5.47 4.27 1.38
N SER A 124 6.67 4.69 1.85
CA SER A 124 7.62 5.43 1.01
C SER A 124 8.17 4.59 -0.14
N VAL A 125 8.37 3.28 0.07
CA VAL A 125 8.75 2.35 -1.01
C VAL A 125 7.66 2.27 -2.07
N VAL A 126 6.42 2.08 -1.65
CA VAL A 126 5.25 2.01 -2.55
C VAL A 126 5.08 3.31 -3.33
N GLU A 127 5.17 4.45 -2.66
CA GLU A 127 5.04 5.76 -3.30
C GLU A 127 6.16 6.02 -4.32
N GLU A 128 7.41 5.72 -3.98
CA GLU A 128 8.55 5.90 -4.88
C GLU A 128 8.49 4.96 -6.09
N ALA A 129 8.12 3.69 -5.88
CA ALA A 129 7.91 2.74 -6.98
C ALA A 129 6.80 3.22 -7.93
N ALA A 130 5.67 3.66 -7.37
CA ALA A 130 4.55 4.17 -8.14
C ALA A 130 4.90 5.44 -8.94
N GLU A 131 5.69 6.33 -8.35
CA GLU A 131 6.16 7.54 -9.03
C GLU A 131 7.07 7.22 -10.23
N ARG A 132 7.99 6.25 -10.08
CA ARG A 132 8.84 5.76 -11.16
C ARG A 132 8.00 5.12 -12.27
N LEU A 133 7.08 4.21 -11.91
CA LEU A 133 6.18 3.54 -12.86
C LEU A 133 5.24 4.53 -13.57
N SER A 134 4.83 5.59 -12.89
CA SER A 134 3.98 6.62 -13.48
C SER A 134 4.68 7.39 -14.62
N ARG A 135 6.02 7.49 -14.56
CA ARG A 135 6.87 8.12 -15.58
C ARG A 135 7.41 7.13 -16.62
N ASP A 136 7.34 5.83 -16.33
CA ASP A 136 7.79 4.78 -17.25
C ASP A 136 6.74 4.54 -18.34
N PRO A 137 7.08 4.71 -19.63
CA PRO A 137 6.14 4.43 -20.72
C PRO A 137 5.70 2.95 -20.79
N ASN A 138 6.47 2.05 -20.17
CA ASN A 138 6.15 0.63 -20.05
C ASN A 138 5.51 0.28 -18.69
N GLY A 139 5.23 1.29 -17.87
CA GLY A 139 4.53 1.12 -16.60
C GLY A 139 3.05 0.73 -16.79
N PRO A 140 2.44 0.07 -15.80
CA PRO A 140 1.03 -0.33 -15.87
C PRO A 140 0.13 0.90 -16.10
N SER A 141 -1.04 0.66 -16.69
CA SER A 141 -2.08 1.67 -16.82
C SER A 141 -2.70 2.02 -15.45
N ALA A 142 -3.46 3.11 -15.38
CA ALA A 142 -4.04 3.59 -14.12
C ALA A 142 -5.10 2.65 -13.52
N ASP A 143 -5.71 1.82 -14.36
CA ASP A 143 -6.71 0.81 -13.99
C ASP A 143 -6.09 -0.56 -13.61
N GLU A 144 -4.80 -0.76 -13.88
CA GLU A 144 -4.09 -1.99 -13.54
C GLU A 144 -3.33 -1.94 -12.21
N LEU A 145 -3.18 -0.75 -11.61
CA LEU A 145 -2.42 -0.57 -10.38
C LEU A 145 -3.14 0.39 -9.42
N SER A 146 -3.34 -0.04 -8.19
CA SER A 146 -3.81 0.81 -7.11
C SER A 146 -2.89 0.72 -5.88
N LEU A 147 -2.88 1.80 -5.09
CA LEU A 147 -1.99 1.99 -3.94
C LEU A 147 -2.79 2.04 -2.66
N ILE A 148 -2.33 1.37 -1.62
CA ILE A 148 -2.79 1.54 -0.25
C ILE A 148 -1.59 1.84 0.62
N THR A 149 -1.58 2.98 1.29
CA THR A 149 -0.56 3.34 2.29
C THR A 149 -1.19 3.35 3.67
N VAL A 150 -0.54 2.68 4.63
CA VAL A 150 -1.02 2.54 6.00
C VAL A 150 -0.01 3.18 6.95
N GLY A 151 -0.42 4.20 7.69
CA GLY A 151 0.46 5.00 8.54
C GLY A 151 1.67 5.56 7.78
N PRO A 152 1.49 6.30 6.66
CA PRO A 152 2.60 6.72 5.82
C PRO A 152 3.50 7.72 6.55
N ILE A 153 4.80 7.44 6.62
CA ILE A 153 5.76 8.25 7.38
C ILE A 153 5.87 9.69 6.84
N ASN A 154 5.69 9.89 5.55
CA ASN A 154 5.75 11.23 4.96
C ASN A 154 4.61 12.13 5.45
N ASP A 155 3.41 11.58 5.65
CA ASP A 155 2.25 12.37 6.10
C ASP A 155 2.46 12.87 7.54
N GLY A 156 3.00 12.03 8.43
CA GLY A 156 3.35 12.42 9.80
C GLY A 156 4.55 13.37 9.84
N LEU A 157 5.65 13.02 9.17
CA LEU A 157 6.88 13.82 9.22
C LEU A 157 6.72 15.21 8.56
N SER A 158 5.95 15.32 7.48
CA SER A 158 5.71 16.60 6.80
C SER A 158 4.90 17.60 7.63
N GLN A 159 4.20 17.14 8.66
CA GLN A 159 3.55 18.00 9.65
C GLN A 159 4.53 18.55 10.70
N MET A 160 5.63 17.85 10.94
CA MET A 160 6.64 18.22 11.95
C MET A 160 7.78 19.05 11.37
N VAL A 161 8.21 18.73 10.14
CA VAL A 161 9.34 19.40 9.47
C VAL A 161 9.04 19.59 7.98
N PRO A 162 9.55 20.66 7.34
CA PRO A 162 9.34 20.90 5.92
C PRO A 162 9.86 19.76 5.05
N PRO A 163 9.19 19.43 3.93
CA PRO A 163 9.73 18.55 2.91
C PRO A 163 11.10 19.03 2.42
N GLY A 164 12.00 18.08 2.16
CA GLY A 164 13.41 18.33 1.87
C GLY A 164 14.31 18.31 3.12
N THR A 165 13.74 18.28 4.33
CA THR A 165 14.53 18.14 5.56
C THR A 165 15.13 16.75 5.65
N TYR A 166 16.46 16.70 5.83
CA TYR A 166 17.17 15.43 6.06
C TYR A 166 17.23 15.10 7.55
N LEU A 167 16.65 13.98 7.93
CA LEU A 167 16.65 13.44 9.28
C LEU A 167 17.85 12.51 9.46
N GLN A 168 18.96 13.07 9.96
CA GLN A 168 20.25 12.36 10.03
C GLN A 168 20.20 11.06 10.83
N SER A 169 19.43 11.01 11.91
CA SER A 169 19.33 9.82 12.78
C SER A 169 18.81 8.58 12.08
N ILE A 170 17.89 8.75 11.14
CA ILE A 170 17.31 7.66 10.36
C ILE A 170 17.81 7.62 8.91
N GLY A 171 18.57 8.66 8.50
CA GLY A 171 19.06 8.76 7.12
C GLY A 171 17.94 8.93 6.10
N TYR A 172 16.97 9.80 6.40
CA TYR A 172 15.77 9.98 5.57
C TYR A 172 15.51 11.45 5.23
N THR A 173 15.24 11.71 3.96
CA THR A 173 14.77 13.00 3.48
C THR A 173 13.24 13.02 3.43
N VAL A 174 12.63 13.88 4.23
CA VAL A 174 11.17 14.05 4.26
C VAL A 174 10.68 14.49 2.89
N ARG A 175 9.69 13.81 2.33
CA ARG A 175 9.15 14.05 0.99
C ARG A 175 7.69 14.49 1.03
N GLN A 176 7.25 15.16 -0.01
CA GLN A 176 5.83 15.29 -0.27
C GLN A 176 5.25 13.92 -0.66
N PRO A 177 3.98 13.65 -0.30
CA PRO A 177 3.28 12.47 -0.81
C PRO A 177 3.36 12.41 -2.33
N ALA A 178 3.68 11.23 -2.87
CA ALA A 178 3.91 11.06 -4.30
C ALA A 178 2.66 11.41 -5.13
N GLN A 179 2.88 12.15 -6.19
CA GLN A 179 1.87 12.44 -7.20
C GLN A 179 2.00 11.43 -8.33
N THR A 180 1.03 10.53 -8.45
CA THR A 180 1.04 9.46 -9.45
C THR A 180 -0.27 9.42 -10.23
N LYS A 181 -0.26 8.73 -11.38
CA LYS A 181 -1.50 8.47 -12.14
C LYS A 181 -2.38 7.38 -11.52
N TYR A 182 -1.85 6.67 -10.52
CA TYR A 182 -2.53 5.53 -9.89
C TYR A 182 -3.45 5.96 -8.75
N PRO A 183 -4.64 5.36 -8.62
CA PRO A 183 -5.50 5.59 -7.46
C PRO A 183 -4.77 5.24 -6.17
N LYS A 184 -4.85 6.13 -5.17
CA LYS A 184 -4.22 5.94 -3.85
C LYS A 184 -5.25 6.05 -2.74
N THR A 185 -5.26 5.08 -1.84
CA THR A 185 -5.97 5.11 -0.56
C THR A 185 -4.97 5.25 0.57
N VAL A 186 -5.17 6.24 1.42
CA VAL A 186 -4.37 6.47 2.63
C VAL A 186 -5.17 6.02 3.84
N VAL A 187 -4.58 5.16 4.66
CA VAL A 187 -5.17 4.67 5.91
C VAL A 187 -4.30 5.15 7.06
N THR A 188 -4.84 6.04 7.87
CA THR A 188 -4.19 6.54 9.10
C THR A 188 -5.11 6.31 10.28
N ASP A 189 -4.55 6.08 11.46
CA ASP A 189 -5.31 6.14 12.71
C ASP A 189 -5.52 7.61 13.08
N ARG A 190 -6.63 7.90 13.78
CA ARG A 190 -6.91 9.22 14.34
C ARG A 190 -5.82 9.71 15.29
N TYR A 191 -5.02 8.81 15.82
CA TYR A 191 -3.98 9.03 16.82
C TYR A 191 -2.56 8.94 16.26
N ASP A 192 -2.39 8.80 14.94
CA ASP A 192 -1.08 8.76 14.25
C ASP A 192 -0.50 10.18 14.01
N GLY A 193 -0.94 11.16 14.75
CA GLY A 193 -0.50 12.56 14.64
C GLY A 193 0.27 13.04 15.85
#